data_e8ba30f145c12d064d4bdc13be2a82e4
#
_entry.id   e8ba30f145c12d064d4bdc13be2a82e4
#
_cell.length_a   1.000
_cell.length_b   1.000
_cell.length_c   1.000
_cell.angle_alpha   90.00
_cell.angle_beta   90.00
_cell.angle_gamma   90.00
#
_symmetry.space_group_name_H-M   'P 1'
#
loop_
_entity.id
_entity.type
_entity.pdbx_description
1 polymer ?
#
loop_
_entity_poly.entity_id
_entity_poly.type
_entity_poly.pdbx_seq_one_letter_code
_entity_poly.pdbx_strand_id
1 'polypeptide(L)'
;FYLKKSWGEMTGGGKLGSVLLLASAGLGTFILVFGATRPYFGFGKPVKWAATWHVIAGVVGVLIFAMAIIRHRTQQTFARAFGFVLALALLFPLAAWQIQKYTRASIDHIVNPTNPPTSMDGEGQGPNGPFFPSSATTNTGGKIPSTFFMTSEMCARCHKDIYDQWNSSAHHFASFNNQWYRKSIEYMQDVVGTQPSKWCAGCHDHAVLFNGRFDTPIKEQINTPEAQNGLSCTSCHSITHVRSTMGQADFEIEYPALHDMAVSKNKFLEWSHDLLTYAKPEMHGKTFIKPFMRDNTPEYCSSCHKVHLDVPVNNYRWFRGFNDYD
;
A
#
# COMPACT_ATOMS: atom_id res chain seq x y z
N PHE A 1 -30.08 -5.17 30.03
CA PHE A 1 -31.21 -5.75 30.82
C PHE A 1 -32.33 -6.23 29.90
N TYR A 2 -32.77 -5.44 28.95
CA TYR A 2 -33.85 -5.76 27.99
C TYR A 2 -33.51 -6.98 27.11
N LEU A 3 -32.32 -7.04 26.55
CA LEU A 3 -31.86 -8.16 25.74
C LEU A 3 -31.81 -9.48 26.54
N LYS A 4 -31.42 -9.45 27.81
CA LYS A 4 -31.35 -10.64 28.64
C LYS A 4 -32.76 -11.18 28.97
N LYS A 5 -33.73 -10.29 29.18
CA LYS A 5 -35.11 -10.66 29.43
C LYS A 5 -35.76 -11.26 28.18
N SER A 6 -35.63 -10.59 27.03
CA SER A 6 -36.17 -11.08 25.74
C SER A 6 -35.53 -12.39 25.28
N TRP A 7 -34.24 -12.60 25.58
CA TRP A 7 -33.56 -13.87 25.31
C TRP A 7 -34.13 -15.02 26.15
N GLY A 8 -34.49 -14.76 27.41
CA GLY A 8 -35.11 -15.74 28.31
C GLY A 8 -36.45 -16.23 27.76
N GLU A 9 -37.25 -15.35 27.18
CA GLU A 9 -38.60 -15.61 26.66
C GLU A 9 -38.63 -16.22 25.23
N MET A 10 -37.47 -16.30 24.54
CA MET A 10 -37.37 -16.83 23.20
C MET A 10 -37.50 -18.37 23.17
N THR A 11 -38.18 -18.87 22.11
CA THR A 11 -38.18 -20.30 21.84
C THR A 11 -36.80 -20.84 21.45
N GLY A 12 -36.60 -22.15 21.56
CA GLY A 12 -35.36 -22.81 21.14
C GLY A 12 -34.99 -22.50 19.69
N GLY A 13 -35.96 -22.49 18.76
CA GLY A 13 -35.72 -22.10 17.38
C GLY A 13 -35.33 -20.63 17.21
N GLY A 14 -35.96 -19.73 17.99
CA GLY A 14 -35.58 -18.31 17.97
C GLY A 14 -34.15 -18.08 18.45
N LYS A 15 -33.76 -18.78 19.53
CA LYS A 15 -32.38 -18.71 20.08
C LYS A 15 -31.35 -19.23 19.06
N LEU A 16 -31.63 -20.41 18.46
CA LEU A 16 -30.76 -21.00 17.47
C LEU A 16 -30.60 -20.09 16.22
N GLY A 17 -31.72 -19.58 15.70
CA GLY A 17 -31.69 -18.64 14.58
C GLY A 17 -30.88 -17.38 14.89
N SER A 18 -31.03 -16.81 16.10
CA SER A 18 -30.26 -15.62 16.54
C SER A 18 -28.77 -15.91 16.64
N VAL A 19 -28.38 -17.07 17.19
CA VAL A 19 -26.96 -17.48 17.28
C VAL A 19 -26.35 -17.62 15.88
N LEU A 20 -27.05 -18.25 14.95
CA LEU A 20 -26.57 -18.40 13.59
C LEU A 20 -26.41 -17.06 12.86
N LEU A 21 -27.35 -16.13 13.08
CA LEU A 21 -27.26 -14.77 12.53
C LEU A 21 -26.11 -13.96 13.11
N LEU A 22 -25.88 -14.09 14.43
CA LEU A 22 -24.73 -13.46 15.09
C LEU A 22 -23.40 -14.07 14.58
N ALA A 23 -23.34 -15.38 14.41
CA ALA A 23 -22.18 -16.05 13.82
C ALA A 23 -21.94 -15.59 12.37
N SER A 24 -23.02 -15.47 11.58
CA SER A 24 -22.94 -14.92 10.23
C SER A 24 -22.44 -13.47 10.24
N ALA A 25 -22.99 -12.62 11.11
CA ALA A 25 -22.54 -11.23 11.24
C ALA A 25 -21.08 -11.14 11.67
N GLY A 26 -20.61 -11.98 12.59
CA GLY A 26 -19.22 -12.08 13.00
C GLY A 26 -18.30 -12.48 11.84
N LEU A 27 -18.68 -13.49 11.06
CA LEU A 27 -17.96 -13.89 9.86
C LEU A 27 -17.95 -12.79 8.80
N GLY A 28 -19.07 -12.09 8.61
CA GLY A 28 -19.16 -10.94 7.71
C GLY A 28 -18.26 -9.80 8.15
N THR A 29 -18.23 -9.49 9.44
CA THR A 29 -17.32 -8.48 10.00
C THR A 29 -15.84 -8.89 9.83
N PHE A 30 -15.54 -10.17 10.07
CA PHE A 30 -14.20 -10.71 9.81
C PHE A 30 -13.80 -10.54 8.34
N ILE A 31 -14.68 -10.89 7.41
CA ILE A 31 -14.45 -10.72 5.97
C ILE A 31 -14.25 -9.24 5.64
N LEU A 32 -15.02 -8.35 6.25
CA LEU A 32 -14.97 -6.91 6.05
C LEU A 32 -13.65 -6.31 6.53
N VAL A 33 -13.24 -6.64 7.75
CA VAL A 33 -11.99 -6.15 8.36
C VAL A 33 -10.77 -6.68 7.60
N PHE A 34 -10.77 -7.95 7.23
CA PHE A 34 -9.62 -8.60 6.58
C PHE A 34 -9.70 -8.63 5.05
N GLY A 35 -10.80 -8.25 4.44
CA GLY A 35 -11.02 -8.29 3.00
C GLY A 35 -11.35 -6.98 2.32
N ALA A 36 -12.26 -6.19 2.90
CA ALA A 36 -12.82 -5.02 2.21
C ALA A 36 -12.22 -3.68 2.65
N THR A 37 -11.79 -3.54 3.91
CA THR A 37 -11.35 -2.25 4.45
C THR A 37 -9.90 -1.90 4.15
N ARG A 38 -9.12 -2.85 3.65
CA ARG A 38 -7.74 -2.59 3.24
C ARG A 38 -7.53 -3.13 1.83
N PRO A 39 -7.17 -2.28 0.87
CA PRO A 39 -6.91 -2.68 -0.51
C PRO A 39 -5.84 -3.77 -0.63
N TYR A 40 -4.94 -3.88 0.35
CA TYR A 40 -3.82 -4.80 0.40
C TYR A 40 -4.13 -6.15 1.06
N PHE A 41 -5.27 -6.28 1.76
CA PHE A 41 -5.70 -7.53 2.36
C PHE A 41 -6.66 -8.27 1.43
N GLY A 42 -6.12 -9.02 0.50
CA GLY A 42 -6.94 -9.78 -0.43
C GLY A 42 -7.58 -11.02 0.17
N PHE A 43 -8.73 -11.38 -0.40
CA PHE A 43 -9.39 -12.65 -0.12
C PHE A 43 -8.57 -13.82 -0.65
N GLY A 44 -7.68 -14.37 0.14
CA GLY A 44 -7.04 -15.65 -0.13
C GLY A 44 -7.96 -16.84 0.12
N LYS A 45 -7.47 -18.04 -0.19
CA LYS A 45 -8.19 -19.30 0.05
C LYS A 45 -8.83 -19.41 1.45
N PRO A 46 -8.18 -18.95 2.56
CA PRO A 46 -8.77 -18.99 3.90
C PRO A 46 -10.05 -18.18 4.07
N VAL A 47 -10.24 -17.12 3.28
CA VAL A 47 -11.43 -16.27 3.40
C VAL A 47 -12.61 -16.82 2.58
N LYS A 48 -12.34 -17.68 1.58
CA LYS A 48 -13.41 -18.35 0.84
C LYS A 48 -14.26 -19.23 1.76
N TRP A 49 -13.67 -19.95 2.71
CA TRP A 49 -14.44 -20.72 3.68
C TRP A 49 -15.26 -19.81 4.60
N ALA A 50 -14.70 -18.69 5.07
CA ALA A 50 -15.44 -17.75 5.91
C ALA A 50 -16.62 -17.14 5.15
N ALA A 51 -16.44 -16.78 3.88
CA ALA A 51 -17.51 -16.31 3.02
C ALA A 51 -18.61 -17.37 2.82
N THR A 52 -18.22 -18.62 2.58
CA THR A 52 -19.16 -19.74 2.44
C THR A 52 -19.98 -19.94 3.71
N TRP A 53 -19.32 -20.01 4.87
CA TRP A 53 -20.01 -20.19 6.15
C TRP A 53 -20.84 -18.97 6.55
N HIS A 54 -20.40 -17.75 6.21
CA HIS A 54 -21.20 -16.54 6.36
C HIS A 54 -22.54 -16.64 5.64
N VAL A 55 -22.51 -17.04 4.38
CA VAL A 55 -23.74 -17.21 3.57
C VAL A 55 -24.62 -18.34 4.13
N ILE A 56 -24.04 -19.50 4.42
CA ILE A 56 -24.79 -20.64 4.97
C ILE A 56 -25.44 -20.30 6.30
N ALA A 57 -24.66 -19.79 7.26
CA ALA A 57 -25.16 -19.42 8.58
C ALA A 57 -26.20 -18.29 8.50
N GLY A 58 -26.01 -17.34 7.59
CA GLY A 58 -26.94 -16.26 7.34
C GLY A 58 -28.28 -16.76 6.81
N VAL A 59 -28.27 -17.55 5.74
CA VAL A 59 -29.49 -18.08 5.12
C VAL A 59 -30.25 -19.00 6.07
N VAL A 60 -29.57 -19.97 6.67
CA VAL A 60 -30.18 -20.90 7.63
C VAL A 60 -30.69 -20.16 8.86
N GLY A 61 -29.90 -19.21 9.38
CA GLY A 61 -30.29 -18.37 10.51
C GLY A 61 -31.56 -17.54 10.23
N VAL A 62 -31.64 -16.90 9.05
CA VAL A 62 -32.81 -16.13 8.61
C VAL A 62 -34.05 -17.03 8.53
N LEU A 63 -33.94 -18.21 7.91
CA LEU A 63 -35.07 -19.14 7.77
C LEU A 63 -35.59 -19.62 9.14
N ILE A 64 -34.70 -20.07 10.01
CA ILE A 64 -35.10 -20.56 11.36
C ILE A 64 -35.68 -19.41 12.19
N PHE A 65 -35.10 -18.22 12.12
CA PHE A 65 -35.56 -17.07 12.86
C PHE A 65 -36.90 -16.54 12.35
N ALA A 66 -37.10 -16.52 11.02
CA ALA A 66 -38.37 -16.15 10.41
C ALA A 66 -39.50 -17.12 10.80
N MET A 67 -39.24 -18.44 10.77
CA MET A 67 -40.18 -19.42 11.25
C MET A 67 -40.56 -19.23 12.73
N ALA A 68 -39.58 -18.90 13.57
CA ALA A 68 -39.85 -18.63 14.99
C ALA A 68 -40.67 -17.35 15.19
N ILE A 69 -40.46 -16.29 14.40
CA ILE A 69 -41.26 -15.06 14.44
C ILE A 69 -42.67 -15.26 14.02
N ILE A 70 -42.91 -16.01 12.93
CA ILE A 70 -44.24 -16.29 12.42
C ILE A 70 -45.06 -17.06 13.48
N ARG A 71 -44.41 -17.91 14.25
CA ARG A 71 -45.05 -18.79 15.22
C ARG A 71 -45.31 -18.11 16.58
N HIS A 72 -44.60 -17.02 16.93
CA HIS A 72 -44.68 -16.37 18.24
C HIS A 72 -44.67 -14.83 18.18
N ARG A 73 -45.80 -14.20 18.50
CA ARG A 73 -45.99 -12.73 18.48
C ARG A 73 -45.03 -11.96 19.38
N THR A 74 -44.61 -12.54 20.49
CA THR A 74 -43.69 -11.91 21.49
C THR A 74 -42.28 -11.66 20.91
N GLN A 75 -41.91 -12.24 19.79
CA GLN A 75 -40.60 -12.10 19.16
C GLN A 75 -40.55 -10.97 18.11
N GLN A 76 -41.67 -10.33 17.80
CA GLN A 76 -41.75 -9.33 16.71
C GLN A 76 -40.94 -8.07 17.01
N THR A 77 -40.87 -7.62 18.27
CA THR A 77 -40.10 -6.40 18.63
C THR A 77 -38.60 -6.63 18.56
N PHE A 78 -38.17 -7.81 19.03
CA PHE A 78 -36.76 -8.22 18.88
C PHE A 78 -36.37 -8.40 17.41
N ALA A 79 -37.28 -8.98 16.60
CA ALA A 79 -37.09 -9.17 15.18
C ALA A 79 -36.90 -7.87 14.40
N ARG A 80 -37.65 -6.81 14.75
CA ARG A 80 -37.50 -5.50 14.10
C ARG A 80 -36.12 -4.88 14.38
N ALA A 81 -35.69 -4.87 15.66
CA ALA A 81 -34.37 -4.36 16.04
C ALA A 81 -33.23 -5.19 15.41
N PHE A 82 -33.38 -6.52 15.45
CA PHE A 82 -32.41 -7.43 14.88
C PHE A 82 -32.36 -7.36 13.33
N GLY A 83 -33.52 -7.23 12.68
CA GLY A 83 -33.60 -7.01 11.22
C GLY A 83 -32.92 -5.72 10.77
N PHE A 84 -33.02 -4.66 11.57
CA PHE A 84 -32.31 -3.40 11.30
C PHE A 84 -30.78 -3.56 11.41
N VAL A 85 -30.30 -4.21 12.47
CA VAL A 85 -28.87 -4.50 12.64
C VAL A 85 -28.34 -5.39 11.51
N LEU A 86 -29.12 -6.41 11.12
CA LEU A 86 -28.77 -7.30 10.03
C LEU A 86 -28.73 -6.56 8.69
N ALA A 87 -29.70 -5.67 8.42
CA ALA A 87 -29.69 -4.84 7.23
C ALA A 87 -28.45 -3.94 7.16
N LEU A 88 -28.08 -3.31 8.26
CA LEU A 88 -26.84 -2.53 8.32
C LEU A 88 -25.60 -3.39 8.09
N ALA A 89 -25.55 -4.59 8.69
CA ALA A 89 -24.44 -5.52 8.53
C ALA A 89 -24.29 -6.07 7.10
N LEU A 90 -25.36 -6.07 6.31
CA LEU A 90 -25.34 -6.46 4.89
C LEU A 90 -25.10 -5.27 3.94
N LEU A 91 -25.69 -4.11 4.24
CA LEU A 91 -25.56 -2.92 3.38
C LEU A 91 -24.20 -2.27 3.50
N PHE A 92 -23.61 -2.26 4.68
CA PHE A 92 -22.29 -1.65 4.89
C PHE A 92 -21.17 -2.33 4.10
N PRO A 93 -21.05 -3.68 4.06
CA PRO A 93 -20.07 -4.36 3.20
C PRO A 93 -20.28 -4.09 1.71
N LEU A 94 -21.53 -4.05 1.27
CA LEU A 94 -21.85 -3.77 -0.14
C LEU A 94 -21.47 -2.35 -0.53
N ALA A 95 -21.75 -1.37 0.33
CA ALA A 95 -21.36 0.02 0.12
C ALA A 95 -19.82 0.16 0.14
N ALA A 96 -19.15 -0.45 1.12
CA ALA A 96 -17.70 -0.45 1.22
C ALA A 96 -17.04 -1.11 0.00
N TRP A 97 -17.60 -2.22 -0.49
CA TRP A 97 -17.13 -2.92 -1.69
C TRP A 97 -17.28 -2.05 -2.95
N GLN A 98 -18.41 -1.36 -3.11
CA GLN A 98 -18.64 -0.46 -4.25
C GLN A 98 -17.69 0.74 -4.21
N ILE A 99 -17.53 1.39 -3.05
CA ILE A 99 -16.60 2.50 -2.88
C ILE A 99 -15.17 2.04 -3.20
N GLN A 100 -14.77 0.87 -2.69
CA GLN A 100 -13.44 0.31 -2.92
C GLN A 100 -13.20 -0.03 -4.39
N LYS A 101 -14.19 -0.57 -5.10
CA LYS A 101 -14.09 -0.85 -6.53
C LYS A 101 -13.86 0.43 -7.33
N TYR A 102 -14.55 1.53 -6.96
CA TYR A 102 -14.40 2.82 -7.63
C TYR A 102 -13.06 3.49 -7.35
N THR A 103 -12.62 3.50 -6.09
CA THR A 103 -11.34 4.11 -5.70
C THR A 103 -10.15 3.32 -6.22
N ARG A 104 -10.22 2.00 -6.27
CA ARG A 104 -9.14 1.16 -6.82
C ARG A 104 -8.93 1.35 -8.31
N ALA A 105 -10.00 1.42 -9.07
CA ALA A 105 -9.89 1.57 -10.52
C ALA A 105 -9.09 2.85 -10.89
N SER A 106 -9.19 3.91 -10.09
CA SER A 106 -8.46 5.16 -10.35
C SER A 106 -6.99 5.11 -9.90
N ILE A 107 -6.66 4.35 -8.84
CA ILE A 107 -5.29 4.29 -8.31
C ILE A 107 -4.42 3.30 -9.10
N ASP A 108 -5.03 2.21 -9.57
CA ASP A 108 -4.31 1.18 -10.33
C ASP A 108 -4.11 1.57 -11.83
N HIS A 109 -4.77 2.63 -12.30
CA HIS A 109 -4.58 3.15 -13.65
C HIS A 109 -3.57 4.29 -13.68
N ILE A 110 -2.56 4.13 -14.52
CA ILE A 110 -1.60 5.19 -14.83
C ILE A 110 -2.22 6.03 -15.95
N VAL A 111 -2.55 7.28 -15.64
CA VAL A 111 -3.21 8.20 -16.59
C VAL A 111 -2.42 9.48 -16.71
N ASN A 112 -1.92 9.73 -17.91
CA ASN A 112 -1.20 10.97 -18.20
C ASN A 112 -2.15 12.17 -18.16
N PRO A 113 -1.73 13.31 -17.59
CA PRO A 113 -2.52 14.52 -17.61
C PRO A 113 -2.68 15.03 -19.05
N THR A 114 -3.89 15.50 -19.40
CA THR A 114 -4.18 16.08 -20.73
C THR A 114 -3.30 17.30 -20.99
N ASN A 115 -3.03 18.10 -19.96
CA ASN A 115 -2.14 19.25 -20.00
C ASN A 115 -1.02 18.99 -18.97
N PRO A 116 0.15 18.50 -19.40
CA PRO A 116 1.26 18.27 -18.48
C PRO A 116 1.78 19.58 -17.91
N PRO A 117 2.30 19.58 -16.67
CA PRO A 117 2.91 20.75 -16.08
C PRO A 117 4.02 21.30 -16.98
N THR A 118 4.14 22.63 -17.06
CA THR A 118 5.16 23.32 -17.84
C THR A 118 6.45 23.59 -17.08
N SER A 119 6.45 23.36 -15.77
CA SER A 119 7.61 23.47 -14.89
C SER A 119 7.55 22.42 -13.78
N MET A 120 8.70 22.15 -13.15
CA MET A 120 8.78 21.27 -11.97
C MET A 120 7.94 21.78 -10.79
N ASP A 121 7.68 23.07 -10.73
CA ASP A 121 6.81 23.66 -9.68
C ASP A 121 5.38 23.13 -9.70
N GLY A 122 4.92 22.64 -10.87
CA GLY A 122 3.60 22.04 -11.03
C GLY A 122 3.61 20.52 -10.84
N GLU A 123 4.73 19.90 -10.48
CA GLU A 123 4.87 18.46 -10.33
C GLU A 123 4.90 18.04 -8.86
N GLY A 124 4.53 16.79 -8.57
CA GLY A 124 4.54 16.23 -7.22
C GLY A 124 3.78 17.10 -6.21
N GLN A 125 4.45 17.46 -5.13
CA GLN A 125 3.92 18.40 -4.12
C GLN A 125 4.38 19.86 -4.37
N GLY A 126 5.02 20.14 -5.50
CA GLY A 126 5.55 21.45 -5.84
C GLY A 126 6.67 21.95 -4.91
N PRO A 127 7.00 23.26 -4.99
CA PRO A 127 8.16 23.83 -4.25
C PRO A 127 8.12 23.68 -2.73
N ASN A 128 6.92 23.49 -2.17
CA ASN A 128 6.73 23.30 -0.72
C ASN A 128 6.82 21.83 -0.29
N GLY A 129 6.93 20.91 -1.23
CA GLY A 129 7.07 19.48 -0.94
C GLY A 129 8.43 19.13 -0.35
N PRO A 130 8.51 18.16 0.58
CA PRO A 130 9.77 17.80 1.25
C PRO A 130 10.81 17.22 0.28
N PHE A 131 10.36 16.71 -0.86
CA PHE A 131 11.20 16.03 -1.86
C PHE A 131 11.44 16.85 -3.12
N PHE A 132 10.91 18.08 -3.18
CA PHE A 132 11.09 18.95 -4.32
C PHE A 132 12.58 19.15 -4.66
N PRO A 133 12.99 19.10 -5.94
CA PRO A 133 12.16 19.09 -7.16
C PRO A 133 11.81 17.69 -7.71
N SER A 134 12.04 16.60 -6.97
CA SER A 134 11.49 15.29 -7.34
C SER A 134 9.97 15.31 -7.23
N SER A 135 9.28 14.63 -8.15
CA SER A 135 7.83 14.47 -8.13
C SER A 135 7.37 13.38 -7.15
N ALA A 136 8.31 12.65 -6.53
CA ALA A 136 8.02 11.59 -5.58
C ALA A 136 7.27 12.10 -4.34
N THR A 137 6.34 11.29 -3.87
CA THR A 137 5.56 11.57 -2.65
C THR A 137 5.49 10.33 -1.76
N THR A 138 5.01 10.52 -0.54
CA THR A 138 4.71 9.44 0.39
C THR A 138 3.25 9.50 0.82
N ASN A 139 2.68 8.36 1.19
CA ASN A 139 1.30 8.31 1.72
C ASN A 139 1.14 9.03 3.06
N THR A 140 2.24 9.35 3.74
CA THR A 140 2.26 10.15 4.97
C THR A 140 2.27 11.66 4.70
N GLY A 141 2.52 12.07 3.45
CA GLY A 141 2.75 13.45 3.05
C GLY A 141 4.09 14.03 3.50
N GLY A 142 4.97 13.23 4.10
CA GLY A 142 6.24 13.67 4.67
C GLY A 142 7.33 12.60 4.63
N LYS A 143 8.33 12.78 5.48
CA LYS A 143 9.50 11.90 5.56
C LYS A 143 9.14 10.56 6.20
N ILE A 144 9.81 9.50 5.76
CA ILE A 144 9.69 8.14 6.31
C ILE A 144 11.07 7.62 6.73
N PRO A 145 11.15 6.67 7.71
CA PRO A 145 12.43 6.18 8.21
C PRO A 145 13.27 5.49 7.11
N SER A 146 14.57 5.76 7.08
CA SER A 146 15.50 5.09 6.14
C SER A 146 15.54 3.57 6.32
N THR A 147 15.30 3.10 7.54
CA THR A 147 15.26 1.67 7.87
C THR A 147 14.26 0.90 7.03
N PHE A 148 13.22 1.56 6.51
CA PHE A 148 12.27 0.96 5.59
C PHE A 148 12.92 0.49 4.28
N PHE A 149 13.86 1.27 3.77
CA PHE A 149 14.59 0.95 2.53
C PHE A 149 15.77 0.01 2.76
N MET A 150 16.17 -0.21 4.02
CA MET A 150 17.30 -1.05 4.42
C MET A 150 16.90 -2.50 4.72
N THR A 151 15.82 -2.99 4.13
CA THR A 151 15.20 -4.29 4.48
C THR A 151 15.35 -5.38 3.43
N SER A 152 16.15 -5.18 2.39
CA SER A 152 16.34 -6.17 1.31
C SER A 152 16.81 -7.52 1.83
N GLU A 153 17.68 -7.56 2.84
CA GLU A 153 18.13 -8.79 3.50
C GLU A 153 17.01 -9.56 4.21
N MET A 154 16.01 -8.83 4.76
CA MET A 154 14.82 -9.49 5.32
C MET A 154 14.03 -10.21 4.23
N CYS A 155 13.89 -9.58 3.06
CA CYS A 155 13.21 -10.19 1.92
C CYS A 155 13.95 -11.47 1.47
N ALA A 156 15.28 -11.50 1.55
CA ALA A 156 16.13 -12.65 1.23
C ALA A 156 15.81 -13.89 2.07
N ARG A 157 15.22 -13.75 3.26
CA ARG A 157 14.83 -14.89 4.11
C ARG A 157 13.85 -15.83 3.40
N CYS A 158 13.00 -15.31 2.52
CA CYS A 158 12.02 -16.07 1.76
C CYS A 158 12.23 -15.98 0.24
N HIS A 159 12.86 -14.91 -0.26
CA HIS A 159 13.06 -14.61 -1.67
C HIS A 159 14.56 -14.57 -2.03
N LYS A 160 15.29 -15.57 -1.61
CA LYS A 160 16.76 -15.57 -1.75
C LYS A 160 17.24 -15.51 -3.20
N ASP A 161 16.60 -16.23 -4.09
CA ASP A 161 16.92 -16.26 -5.51
C ASP A 161 16.73 -14.89 -6.17
N ILE A 162 15.66 -14.18 -5.81
CA ILE A 162 15.37 -12.82 -6.29
C ILE A 162 16.36 -11.83 -5.68
N TYR A 163 16.66 -11.99 -4.39
CA TYR A 163 17.66 -11.16 -3.72
C TYR A 163 19.04 -11.29 -4.37
N ASP A 164 19.49 -12.50 -4.70
CA ASP A 164 20.78 -12.73 -5.32
C ASP A 164 20.87 -12.07 -6.71
N GLN A 165 19.78 -12.07 -7.49
CA GLN A 165 19.67 -11.37 -8.77
C GLN A 165 19.70 -9.85 -8.57
N TRP A 166 18.91 -9.33 -7.62
CA TRP A 166 18.89 -7.90 -7.30
C TRP A 166 20.26 -7.41 -6.81
N ASN A 167 20.92 -8.19 -5.95
CA ASN A 167 22.20 -7.83 -5.34
C ASN A 167 23.32 -7.60 -6.37
N SER A 168 23.21 -8.21 -7.55
CA SER A 168 24.13 -8.02 -8.69
C SER A 168 23.59 -7.09 -9.77
N SER A 169 22.41 -6.49 -9.56
CA SER A 169 21.74 -5.65 -10.57
C SER A 169 22.19 -4.19 -10.54
N ALA A 170 21.98 -3.50 -11.66
CA ALA A 170 22.18 -2.05 -11.75
C ALA A 170 21.33 -1.25 -10.74
N HIS A 171 20.15 -1.77 -10.35
CA HIS A 171 19.31 -1.12 -9.34
C HIS A 171 19.95 -1.09 -7.96
N HIS A 172 20.64 -2.17 -7.56
CA HIS A 172 21.41 -2.15 -6.31
C HIS A 172 22.57 -1.15 -6.37
N PHE A 173 23.17 -0.97 -7.54
CA PHE A 173 24.26 -0.01 -7.77
C PHE A 173 23.78 1.34 -8.31
N ALA A 174 22.56 1.76 -7.99
CA ALA A 174 21.96 2.96 -8.52
C ALA A 174 22.28 4.24 -7.75
N SER A 175 22.74 4.12 -6.49
CA SER A 175 23.01 5.25 -5.58
C SER A 175 24.51 5.60 -5.51
N PHE A 176 24.97 6.08 -4.38
CA PHE A 176 26.36 6.53 -4.16
C PHE A 176 27.37 5.38 -4.07
N ASN A 177 26.92 4.15 -4.08
CA ASN A 177 27.74 2.97 -4.37
C ASN A 177 28.18 2.88 -5.85
N ASN A 178 27.58 3.70 -6.74
CA ASN A 178 28.03 3.91 -8.11
C ASN A 178 28.89 5.17 -8.16
N GLN A 179 30.19 5.02 -8.48
CA GLN A 179 31.15 6.11 -8.47
C GLN A 179 30.83 7.23 -9.49
N TRP A 180 30.22 6.89 -10.63
CA TRP A 180 29.85 7.87 -11.66
C TRP A 180 28.70 8.75 -11.17
N TYR A 181 27.64 8.12 -10.68
CA TYR A 181 26.53 8.84 -10.10
C TYR A 181 26.98 9.69 -8.91
N ARG A 182 27.76 9.11 -7.99
CA ARG A 182 28.32 9.82 -6.86
C ARG A 182 29.05 11.10 -7.26
N LYS A 183 29.98 11.01 -8.22
CA LYS A 183 30.76 12.17 -8.66
C LYS A 183 29.90 13.22 -9.34
N SER A 184 28.90 12.82 -10.10
CA SER A 184 27.94 13.74 -10.72
C SER A 184 27.15 14.52 -9.68
N ILE A 185 26.66 13.84 -8.63
CA ILE A 185 25.90 14.51 -7.56
C ILE A 185 26.81 15.37 -6.68
N GLU A 186 28.02 14.90 -6.32
CA GLU A 186 28.99 15.71 -5.58
C GLU A 186 29.27 17.03 -6.34
N TYR A 187 29.54 16.95 -7.64
CA TYR A 187 29.77 18.13 -8.47
C TYR A 187 28.52 19.02 -8.57
N MET A 188 27.35 18.43 -8.80
CA MET A 188 26.10 19.19 -8.87
C MET A 188 25.85 19.96 -7.56
N GLN A 189 26.05 19.31 -6.41
CA GLN A 189 25.86 19.95 -5.10
C GLN A 189 26.88 21.07 -4.83
N ASP A 190 28.10 20.94 -5.34
CA ASP A 190 29.12 22.00 -5.24
C ASP A 190 28.74 23.24 -6.08
N VAL A 191 28.03 23.05 -7.19
CA VAL A 191 27.69 24.14 -8.12
C VAL A 191 26.35 24.81 -7.78
N VAL A 192 25.32 24.00 -7.49
CA VAL A 192 23.93 24.50 -7.34
C VAL A 192 23.29 24.18 -5.99
N GLY A 193 24.02 23.53 -5.09
CA GLY A 193 23.54 23.15 -3.77
C GLY A 193 22.76 21.82 -3.74
N THR A 194 22.30 21.46 -2.53
CA THR A 194 21.67 20.16 -2.28
C THR A 194 20.28 20.04 -2.88
N GLN A 195 19.48 21.11 -2.81
CA GLN A 195 18.07 21.03 -3.21
C GLN A 195 17.87 20.62 -4.68
N PRO A 196 18.53 21.19 -5.68
CA PRO A 196 18.34 20.76 -7.07
C PRO A 196 18.71 19.29 -7.29
N SER A 197 19.68 18.75 -6.55
CA SER A 197 20.12 17.36 -6.69
C SER A 197 19.11 16.32 -6.15
N LYS A 198 18.11 16.72 -5.36
CA LYS A 198 16.98 15.87 -4.97
C LYS A 198 16.20 15.36 -6.15
N TRP A 199 16.26 16.04 -7.27
CA TRP A 199 15.67 15.61 -8.51
C TRP A 199 16.15 14.21 -8.95
N CYS A 200 17.45 13.98 -8.92
CA CYS A 200 18.03 12.67 -9.22
C CYS A 200 17.66 11.63 -8.16
N ALA A 201 17.58 12.07 -6.92
CA ALA A 201 17.38 11.20 -5.76
C ALA A 201 16.03 10.46 -5.75
N GLY A 202 15.00 11.01 -6.39
CA GLY A 202 13.69 10.35 -6.54
C GLY A 202 13.75 9.02 -7.28
N CYS A 203 14.77 8.82 -8.13
CA CYS A 203 15.00 7.59 -8.89
C CYS A 203 16.21 6.79 -8.39
N HIS A 204 17.10 7.41 -7.60
CA HIS A 204 18.38 6.79 -7.26
C HIS A 204 18.59 6.55 -5.75
N ASP A 205 18.06 7.40 -4.88
CA ASP A 205 18.49 7.47 -3.48
C ASP A 205 17.35 7.44 -2.47
N HIS A 206 16.44 6.48 -2.57
CA HIS A 206 15.24 6.44 -1.72
C HIS A 206 15.56 6.44 -0.23
N ALA A 207 16.58 5.70 0.20
CA ALA A 207 16.98 5.64 1.61
C ALA A 207 17.51 6.96 2.16
N VAL A 208 18.02 7.85 1.29
CA VAL A 208 18.56 9.16 1.66
C VAL A 208 17.53 10.26 1.43
N LEU A 209 16.75 10.19 0.36
CA LEU A 209 15.76 11.20 0.01
C LEU A 209 14.58 11.20 0.99
N PHE A 210 13.92 10.05 1.13
CA PHE A 210 12.66 9.97 1.86
C PHE A 210 12.78 10.15 3.37
N ASN A 211 13.97 10.00 3.94
CA ASN A 211 14.21 10.33 5.35
C ASN A 211 14.68 11.78 5.57
N GLY A 212 14.91 12.54 4.48
CA GLY A 212 15.33 13.92 4.51
C GLY A 212 16.84 14.15 4.66
N ARG A 213 17.66 13.10 4.64
CA ARG A 213 19.12 13.25 4.68
C ARG A 213 19.71 13.95 3.45
N PHE A 214 18.98 13.96 2.35
CA PHE A 214 19.37 14.67 1.13
C PHE A 214 19.39 16.21 1.29
N ASP A 215 18.90 16.72 2.42
CA ASP A 215 19.06 18.14 2.80
C ASP A 215 20.50 18.49 3.18
N THR A 216 21.34 17.49 3.52
CA THR A 216 22.76 17.62 3.85
C THR A 216 23.62 17.20 2.65
N PRO A 217 24.78 17.87 2.41
CA PRO A 217 25.68 17.50 1.33
C PRO A 217 26.09 16.04 1.38
N ILE A 218 26.03 15.36 0.21
CA ILE A 218 26.31 13.92 0.17
C ILE A 218 27.76 13.59 0.57
N LYS A 219 28.69 14.49 0.36
CA LYS A 219 30.09 14.32 0.79
C LYS A 219 30.23 14.04 2.29
N GLU A 220 29.32 14.59 3.09
CA GLU A 220 29.34 14.44 4.55
C GLU A 220 28.80 13.09 5.03
N GLN A 221 28.04 12.41 4.18
CA GLN A 221 27.34 11.18 4.55
C GLN A 221 27.59 9.99 3.60
N ILE A 222 28.57 10.12 2.73
CA ILE A 222 28.84 9.12 1.69
C ILE A 222 29.13 7.71 2.23
N ASN A 223 29.66 7.61 3.44
CA ASN A 223 30.00 6.34 4.08
C ASN A 223 28.85 5.77 4.95
N THR A 224 27.66 6.39 4.92
CA THR A 224 26.53 5.85 5.65
C THR A 224 25.93 4.66 4.89
N PRO A 225 25.35 3.68 5.59
CA PRO A 225 24.68 2.55 4.93
C PRO A 225 23.58 3.00 3.96
N GLU A 226 22.82 4.04 4.29
CA GLU A 226 21.77 4.58 3.44
C GLU A 226 22.31 5.11 2.11
N ALA A 227 23.45 5.80 2.13
CA ALA A 227 24.09 6.31 0.92
C ALA A 227 24.64 5.19 0.00
N GLN A 228 24.86 4.01 0.54
CA GLN A 228 25.39 2.86 -0.18
C GLN A 228 24.30 1.82 -0.54
N ASN A 229 23.02 2.10 -0.26
CA ASN A 229 21.96 1.11 -0.36
C ASN A 229 21.46 0.84 -1.80
N GLY A 230 21.61 1.81 -2.71
CA GLY A 230 20.98 1.73 -4.03
C GLY A 230 19.45 1.77 -3.95
N LEU A 231 18.79 1.19 -4.94
CA LEU A 231 17.35 0.95 -4.91
C LEU A 231 17.09 -0.44 -4.32
N SER A 232 16.43 -0.46 -3.17
CA SER A 232 16.09 -1.69 -2.44
C SER A 232 14.82 -2.35 -2.99
N CYS A 233 14.50 -3.54 -2.47
CA CYS A 233 13.25 -4.21 -2.79
C CYS A 233 12.03 -3.31 -2.51
N THR A 234 12.01 -2.63 -1.36
CA THR A 234 10.94 -1.71 -0.98
C THR A 234 10.92 -0.43 -1.80
N SER A 235 12.02 -0.03 -2.42
CA SER A 235 12.04 1.12 -3.32
C SER A 235 11.05 0.98 -4.48
N CYS A 236 10.95 -0.23 -5.04
CA CYS A 236 9.99 -0.54 -6.09
C CYS A 236 8.67 -1.07 -5.52
N HIS A 237 8.74 -2.07 -4.64
CA HIS A 237 7.57 -2.80 -4.19
C HIS A 237 6.65 -2.04 -3.22
N SER A 238 7.09 -0.89 -2.69
CA SER A 238 6.25 -0.01 -1.88
C SER A 238 5.55 1.10 -2.67
N ILE A 239 5.81 1.23 -3.96
CA ILE A 239 5.08 2.16 -4.82
C ILE A 239 3.63 1.69 -4.93
N THR A 240 2.70 2.56 -4.50
CA THR A 240 1.28 2.25 -4.47
C THR A 240 0.49 2.94 -5.55
N HIS A 241 1.03 4.00 -6.10
CA HIS A 241 0.43 4.77 -7.17
C HIS A 241 1.50 5.38 -8.06
N VAL A 242 1.36 5.22 -9.37
CA VAL A 242 2.12 5.95 -10.39
C VAL A 242 1.13 6.92 -11.05
N ARG A 243 1.37 8.21 -10.87
CA ARG A 243 0.43 9.23 -11.32
C ARG A 243 0.47 9.47 -12.83
N SER A 244 1.68 9.34 -13.41
CA SER A 244 1.84 9.51 -14.85
C SER A 244 3.08 8.79 -15.37
N THR A 245 3.18 8.68 -16.70
CA THR A 245 4.39 8.19 -17.39
C THR A 245 5.37 9.31 -17.71
N MET A 246 5.22 10.50 -17.11
CA MET A 246 6.09 11.64 -17.38
C MET A 246 7.51 11.46 -16.84
N GLY A 247 7.70 10.54 -15.90
CA GLY A 247 8.98 10.32 -15.24
C GLY A 247 9.15 11.18 -13.98
N GLN A 248 10.38 11.52 -13.62
CA GLN A 248 10.73 12.36 -12.47
C GLN A 248 10.30 11.76 -11.12
N ALA A 249 10.21 10.43 -11.03
CA ALA A 249 9.68 9.74 -9.88
C ALA A 249 8.24 10.14 -9.54
N ASP A 250 7.37 10.28 -10.55
CA ASP A 250 5.97 10.68 -10.36
C ASP A 250 5.13 9.54 -9.80
N PHE A 251 5.48 9.13 -8.57
CA PHE A 251 4.84 8.06 -7.84
C PHE A 251 4.64 8.39 -6.36
N GLU A 252 3.84 7.57 -5.71
CA GLU A 252 3.65 7.58 -4.26
C GLU A 252 4.20 6.30 -3.62
N ILE A 253 5.02 6.46 -2.58
CA ILE A 253 5.50 5.35 -1.74
C ILE A 253 4.61 5.23 -0.50
N GLU A 254 4.17 4.02 -0.21
CA GLU A 254 3.50 3.69 1.04
C GLU A 254 4.49 3.10 2.05
N TYR A 255 4.44 3.64 3.27
CA TYR A 255 5.03 3.02 4.43
C TYR A 255 3.99 2.11 5.09
N PRO A 256 4.06 0.78 4.90
CA PRO A 256 3.02 -0.13 5.39
C PRO A 256 3.01 -0.21 6.92
N ALA A 257 1.83 -0.13 7.53
CA ALA A 257 1.67 -0.18 8.99
C ALA A 257 2.25 -1.46 9.64
N LEU A 258 2.27 -2.59 8.90
CA LEU A 258 2.84 -3.85 9.40
C LEU A 258 4.37 -3.88 9.36
N HIS A 259 5.00 -2.92 8.68
CA HIS A 259 6.47 -2.86 8.61
C HIS A 259 7.10 -2.68 9.98
N ASP A 260 6.51 -1.84 10.83
CA ASP A 260 7.00 -1.63 12.20
C ASP A 260 6.99 -2.91 13.04
N MET A 261 6.06 -3.82 12.77
CA MET A 261 6.06 -5.15 13.40
C MET A 261 7.22 -6.02 12.90
N ALA A 262 7.50 -5.96 11.60
CA ALA A 262 8.55 -6.76 10.96
C ALA A 262 9.96 -6.40 11.46
N VAL A 263 10.21 -5.12 11.71
CA VAL A 263 11.51 -4.58 12.18
C VAL A 263 11.56 -4.36 13.69
N SER A 264 10.52 -4.76 14.42
CA SER A 264 10.40 -4.53 15.86
C SER A 264 11.46 -5.30 16.63
N LYS A 265 12.05 -4.65 17.65
CA LYS A 265 12.89 -5.34 18.65
C LYS A 265 12.09 -6.26 19.57
N ASN A 266 10.76 -6.10 19.62
CA ASN A 266 9.87 -6.98 20.35
C ASN A 266 9.63 -8.27 19.55
N LYS A 267 10.18 -9.37 20.05
CA LYS A 267 10.09 -10.69 19.41
C LYS A 267 8.66 -11.21 19.21
N PHE A 268 7.70 -10.77 20.02
CA PHE A 268 6.29 -11.11 19.83
C PHE A 268 5.70 -10.38 18.61
N LEU A 269 6.05 -9.13 18.39
CA LEU A 269 5.58 -8.38 17.22
C LEU A 269 6.21 -8.92 15.93
N GLU A 270 7.52 -9.21 15.94
CA GLU A 270 8.22 -9.84 14.82
C GLU A 270 7.59 -11.21 14.49
N TRP A 271 7.39 -12.06 15.49
CA TRP A 271 6.73 -13.35 15.33
C TRP A 271 5.30 -13.21 14.81
N SER A 272 4.55 -12.22 15.30
CA SER A 272 3.18 -11.96 14.85
C SER A 272 3.14 -11.54 13.38
N HIS A 273 4.10 -10.71 12.93
CA HIS A 273 4.26 -10.37 11.53
C HIS A 273 4.55 -11.62 10.68
N ASP A 274 5.52 -12.42 11.08
CA ASP A 274 5.92 -13.63 10.34
C ASP A 274 4.76 -14.64 10.28
N LEU A 275 4.03 -14.82 11.39
CA LEU A 275 2.84 -15.68 11.42
C LEU A 275 1.74 -15.18 10.48
N LEU A 276 1.47 -13.87 10.48
CA LEU A 276 0.48 -13.27 9.57
C LEU A 276 0.88 -13.43 8.11
N THR A 277 2.15 -13.22 7.80
CA THR A 277 2.70 -13.37 6.44
C THR A 277 2.64 -14.83 5.98
N TYR A 278 2.99 -15.78 6.88
CA TYR A 278 2.91 -17.21 6.59
C TYR A 278 1.46 -17.71 6.44
N ALA A 279 0.58 -17.28 7.34
CA ALA A 279 -0.82 -17.71 7.34
C ALA A 279 -1.64 -17.12 6.18
N LYS A 280 -1.24 -15.92 5.70
CA LYS A 280 -1.93 -15.21 4.61
C LYS A 280 -0.94 -14.56 3.64
N PRO A 281 -0.21 -15.34 2.86
CA PRO A 281 0.79 -14.82 1.92
C PRO A 281 0.20 -13.89 0.85
N GLU A 282 -1.10 -14.02 0.55
CA GLU A 282 -1.76 -13.12 -0.40
C GLU A 282 -1.86 -11.67 0.12
N MET A 283 -1.88 -11.48 1.44
CA MET A 283 -1.84 -10.13 2.03
C MET A 283 -0.50 -9.47 1.75
N HIS A 284 0.59 -10.19 2.02
CA HIS A 284 1.94 -9.78 1.71
C HIS A 284 2.09 -9.51 0.20
N GLY A 285 1.65 -10.43 -0.65
CA GLY A 285 1.69 -10.27 -2.10
C GLY A 285 0.98 -9.00 -2.57
N LYS A 286 -0.20 -8.69 -2.04
CA LYS A 286 -0.95 -7.47 -2.43
C LYS A 286 -0.38 -6.18 -1.85
N THR A 287 0.33 -6.25 -0.74
CA THR A 287 1.07 -5.10 -0.21
C THR A 287 2.21 -4.71 -1.15
N PHE A 288 2.94 -5.68 -1.67
CA PHE A 288 4.17 -5.46 -2.42
C PHE A 288 4.08 -5.67 -3.93
N ILE A 289 2.95 -6.18 -4.45
CA ILE A 289 2.70 -6.32 -5.90
C ILE A 289 1.40 -5.63 -6.25
N LYS A 290 1.49 -4.58 -7.03
CA LYS A 290 0.34 -3.84 -7.56
C LYS A 290 0.02 -4.30 -8.99
N PRO A 291 -1.25 -4.15 -9.44
CA PRO A 291 -1.65 -4.54 -10.80
C PRO A 291 -0.77 -3.93 -11.88
N PHE A 292 -0.47 -2.65 -11.79
CA PHE A 292 0.36 -1.95 -12.79
C PHE A 292 1.80 -2.51 -12.90
N MET A 293 2.33 -3.16 -11.87
CA MET A 293 3.65 -3.80 -11.94
C MET A 293 3.67 -5.02 -12.87
N ARG A 294 2.49 -5.57 -13.21
CA ARG A 294 2.33 -6.74 -14.09
C ARG A 294 1.65 -6.39 -15.39
N ASP A 295 0.61 -5.55 -15.31
CA ASP A 295 -0.28 -5.28 -16.44
C ASP A 295 0.19 -4.06 -17.23
N ASN A 296 0.88 -3.12 -16.57
CA ASN A 296 1.41 -1.88 -17.12
C ASN A 296 2.89 -1.68 -16.73
N THR A 297 3.70 -2.71 -16.91
CA THR A 297 5.12 -2.70 -16.51
C THR A 297 5.93 -1.57 -17.20
N PRO A 298 5.80 -1.30 -18.51
CA PRO A 298 6.50 -0.19 -19.13
C PRO A 298 6.18 1.16 -18.52
N GLU A 299 4.90 1.45 -18.28
CA GLU A 299 4.43 2.70 -17.68
C GLU A 299 4.91 2.83 -16.22
N TYR A 300 4.94 1.71 -15.50
CA TYR A 300 5.50 1.68 -14.15
C TYR A 300 6.99 1.98 -14.13
N CYS A 301 7.77 1.33 -14.99
CA CYS A 301 9.22 1.54 -15.09
C CYS A 301 9.55 2.96 -15.57
N SER A 302 8.71 3.54 -16.43
CA SER A 302 8.91 4.91 -16.96
C SER A 302 8.86 5.97 -15.86
N SER A 303 8.30 5.68 -14.68
CA SER A 303 8.35 6.60 -13.54
C SER A 303 9.77 7.00 -13.14
N CYS A 304 10.76 6.12 -13.37
CA CYS A 304 12.18 6.38 -13.16
C CYS A 304 12.98 6.40 -14.49
N HIS A 305 12.59 5.59 -15.49
CA HIS A 305 13.29 5.48 -16.77
C HIS A 305 12.87 6.52 -17.81
N LYS A 306 12.31 7.63 -17.34
CA LYS A 306 11.97 8.79 -18.16
C LYS A 306 12.33 10.04 -17.38
N VAL A 307 13.16 10.89 -17.97
CA VAL A 307 13.70 12.08 -17.31
C VAL A 307 13.53 13.29 -18.23
N HIS A 308 13.06 14.39 -17.66
CA HIS A 308 13.05 15.68 -18.32
C HIS A 308 13.68 16.74 -17.40
N LEU A 309 14.35 17.71 -17.99
CA LEU A 309 15.11 18.72 -17.30
C LEU A 309 14.51 20.09 -17.54
N ASP A 310 14.39 20.86 -16.47
CA ASP A 310 13.89 22.23 -16.51
C ASP A 310 15.05 23.25 -16.52
N VAL A 311 14.74 24.47 -16.83
CA VAL A 311 15.61 25.61 -16.56
C VAL A 311 15.81 25.68 -15.02
N PRO A 312 17.03 25.93 -14.49
CA PRO A 312 18.26 26.36 -15.19
C PRO A 312 19.17 25.26 -15.67
N VAL A 313 18.81 23.98 -15.51
CA VAL A 313 19.77 22.90 -15.78
C VAL A 313 20.10 22.79 -17.26
N ASN A 314 19.12 22.67 -18.15
CA ASN A 314 19.34 22.67 -19.59
C ASN A 314 18.09 22.95 -20.44
N ASN A 315 16.93 23.10 -19.85
CA ASN A 315 15.64 23.24 -20.53
C ASN A 315 15.32 22.06 -21.48
N TYR A 316 15.68 20.85 -21.08
CA TYR A 316 15.38 19.63 -21.83
C TYR A 316 14.03 19.03 -21.43
N ARG A 317 13.07 19.85 -21.07
CA ARG A 317 11.77 19.37 -20.62
C ARG A 317 11.07 18.48 -21.65
N TRP A 318 11.35 18.69 -22.92
CA TRP A 318 10.82 17.92 -24.03
C TRP A 318 11.75 16.81 -24.50
N PHE A 319 12.98 16.77 -23.98
CA PHE A 319 13.92 15.72 -24.29
C PHE A 319 13.68 14.54 -23.35
N ARG A 320 12.94 13.59 -23.84
CA ARG A 320 12.73 12.29 -23.20
C ARG A 320 13.98 11.45 -23.40
N GLY A 321 15.05 11.80 -22.70
CA GLY A 321 16.39 11.30 -22.95
C GLY A 321 16.59 9.81 -22.71
N PHE A 322 15.75 9.20 -21.90
CA PHE A 322 15.69 7.75 -21.68
C PHE A 322 14.24 7.33 -21.71
N ASN A 323 13.78 7.01 -22.88
CA ASN A 323 12.44 6.51 -23.08
C ASN A 323 12.49 5.06 -23.53
N ASP A 324 13.11 4.22 -22.69
CA ASP A 324 13.28 2.80 -22.99
C ASP A 324 11.94 2.05 -23.04
N TYR A 325 10.84 2.72 -22.68
CA TYR A 325 9.52 2.11 -22.45
C TYR A 325 8.35 2.82 -23.15
N ASP A 326 8.61 3.70 -24.11
CA ASP A 326 7.54 4.25 -24.99
C ASP A 326 7.29 3.40 -26.22
#